data_5eb76c452936f97a199969d90418ff1f
#
_entry.id   5eb76c452936f97a199969d90418ff1f
#
_cell.length_a   1.000
_cell.length_b   1.000
_cell.length_c   1.000
_cell.angle_alpha   90.00
_cell.angle_beta   90.00
_cell.angle_gamma   90.00
#
_symmetry.space_group_name_H-M   'P 1'
#
loop_
_entity.id
_entity.type
_entity.pdbx_description
1 polymer ?
#
loop_
_entity_poly.entity_id
_entity_poly.type
_entity_poly.pdbx_seq_one_letter_code
_entity_poly.pdbx_strand_id
1 'polypeptide(L)'
;QVTGARSYLLATFIGLFLAGSAVAQTTYYVSEMGNDRNDGLSEGTPWQSLSRVSRERLEPGDTVRFRSGDLFEGQLVISNSGTAEAPITFTRYGAGEKPLLDAGNPRRGAHVATVLIEDQDQLVISELKIRNFRKRARDGIDDGDAFGILIRNSGRRALTGYELSRLEIDEVYPIKRRRMFNRNTVSGIRFETSPAQTVKRAVNTSNIYIHENVIRRSGRFGIAIRHRPSDVGGVRGTPLDFDENVRIINNLCEDLGGSCVLLNGVKGGLLESNTFLRSGSRTNQNVSVTRGSGAWFFRSRDIVAQFNAAIGSRGHNDSSGLHVDFGNKNVLVQFNFFYDNEGYGTEILGKNDNII
;
A
#
# COMPACT_ATOMS: atom_id res chain seq x y z
N GLN A 1 9.61 68.72 -46.34
CA GLN A 1 10.01 68.29 -44.98
C GLN A 1 8.75 67.93 -44.22
N VAL A 2 8.59 66.63 -43.96
CA VAL A 2 7.49 66.13 -43.14
C VAL A 2 8.16 65.26 -42.03
N THR A 3 8.12 65.77 -40.82
CA THR A 3 8.58 65.11 -39.61
C THR A 3 7.47 64.24 -39.05
N GLY A 4 7.62 62.88 -39.12
CA GLY A 4 6.70 61.93 -38.51
C GLY A 4 7.09 61.62 -37.06
N ALA A 5 6.22 61.96 -36.14
CA ALA A 5 6.34 61.56 -34.73
C ALA A 5 5.86 60.08 -34.56
N ARG A 6 6.73 59.22 -34.11
CA ARG A 6 6.36 57.84 -33.71
C ARG A 6 5.97 57.84 -32.23
N SER A 7 4.68 57.59 -31.97
CA SER A 7 4.17 57.32 -30.63
C SER A 7 4.48 55.88 -30.23
N TYR A 8 5.21 55.66 -29.16
CA TYR A 8 5.40 54.33 -28.53
C TYR A 8 4.31 54.13 -27.48
N LEU A 9 3.43 53.17 -27.74
CA LEU A 9 2.49 52.68 -26.73
C LEU A 9 3.27 51.77 -25.75
N LEU A 10 3.39 52.19 -24.50
CA LEU A 10 3.89 51.42 -23.42
C LEU A 10 2.75 50.53 -22.91
N ALA A 11 2.76 49.20 -23.24
CA ALA A 11 1.83 48.24 -22.68
C ALA A 11 2.29 47.85 -21.28
N THR A 12 1.59 48.34 -20.26
CA THR A 12 1.82 47.92 -18.86
C THR A 12 1.18 46.56 -18.64
N PHE A 13 2.00 45.52 -18.55
CA PHE A 13 1.54 44.17 -18.13
C PHE A 13 1.29 44.20 -16.60
N ILE A 14 0.03 44.27 -16.19
CA ILE A 14 -0.36 44.01 -14.81
C ILE A 14 -0.37 42.50 -14.63
N GLY A 15 0.71 41.94 -14.06
CA GLY A 15 0.76 40.54 -13.62
C GLY A 15 -0.20 40.36 -12.44
N LEU A 16 -1.32 39.69 -12.69
CA LEU A 16 -2.22 39.25 -11.64
C LEU A 16 -1.53 38.10 -10.87
N PHE A 17 -0.86 38.40 -9.77
CA PHE A 17 -0.41 37.39 -8.82
C PHE A 17 -1.65 36.81 -8.12
N LEU A 18 -2.10 35.65 -8.57
CA LEU A 18 -2.99 34.82 -7.78
C LEU A 18 -2.19 34.33 -6.55
N ALA A 19 -2.36 35.06 -5.45
CA ALA A 19 -1.91 34.55 -4.16
C ALA A 19 -2.74 33.30 -3.85
N GLY A 20 -2.18 32.12 -4.10
CA GLY A 20 -2.72 30.87 -3.60
C GLY A 20 -2.82 30.98 -2.08
N SER A 21 -4.02 30.86 -1.53
CA SER A 21 -4.22 30.81 -0.09
C SER A 21 -3.43 29.63 0.44
N ALA A 22 -2.36 29.87 1.19
CA ALA A 22 -1.67 28.82 1.92
C ALA A 22 -2.69 28.22 2.90
N VAL A 23 -3.13 26.99 2.67
CA VAL A 23 -3.92 26.25 3.64
C VAL A 23 -3.02 26.07 4.85
N ALA A 24 -3.44 26.52 6.01
CA ALA A 24 -2.69 26.36 7.25
C ALA A 24 -2.63 24.84 7.55
N GLN A 25 -1.43 24.29 7.53
CA GLN A 25 -1.20 22.87 7.87
C GLN A 25 -1.34 22.69 9.38
N THR A 26 -2.22 21.79 9.78
CA THR A 26 -2.45 21.48 11.19
C THR A 26 -1.72 20.19 11.58
N THR A 27 -1.10 20.19 12.75
CA THR A 27 -0.52 18.98 13.33
C THR A 27 -1.35 18.54 14.53
N TYR A 28 -1.83 17.31 14.48
CA TYR A 28 -2.57 16.66 15.55
C TYR A 28 -1.70 15.62 16.27
N TYR A 29 -1.81 15.56 17.57
CA TYR A 29 -1.07 14.65 18.43
C TYR A 29 -2.00 13.61 19.04
N VAL A 30 -1.54 12.35 19.09
CA VAL A 30 -2.29 11.21 19.61
C VAL A 30 -1.42 10.46 20.60
N SER A 31 -1.92 10.18 21.80
CA SER A 31 -1.23 9.38 22.80
C SER A 31 -2.22 8.54 23.61
N GLU A 32 -1.83 7.32 24.02
CA GLU A 32 -2.66 6.46 24.87
C GLU A 32 -3.03 7.14 26.21
N MET A 33 -2.20 8.08 26.66
CA MET A 33 -2.43 8.90 27.84
C MET A 33 -3.28 10.15 27.56
N GLY A 34 -3.73 10.34 26.34
CA GLY A 34 -4.53 11.48 25.90
C GLY A 34 -5.99 11.43 26.32
N ASN A 35 -6.77 12.35 25.77
CA ASN A 35 -8.22 12.39 25.95
C ASN A 35 -8.90 12.84 24.64
N ASP A 36 -9.88 12.09 24.16
CA ASP A 36 -10.60 12.38 22.93
C ASP A 36 -11.44 13.68 22.97
N ARG A 37 -11.56 14.32 24.13
CA ARG A 37 -12.17 15.64 24.29
C ARG A 37 -11.18 16.80 24.09
N ASN A 38 -9.89 16.51 24.07
CA ASN A 38 -8.86 17.49 23.79
C ASN A 38 -8.95 18.00 22.35
N ASP A 39 -8.29 19.11 22.07
CA ASP A 39 -8.16 19.65 20.71
C ASP A 39 -7.16 18.88 19.84
N GLY A 40 -6.22 18.15 20.45
CA GLY A 40 -5.16 17.41 19.77
C GLY A 40 -4.04 18.28 19.21
N LEU A 41 -4.02 19.58 19.46
CA LEU A 41 -3.12 20.54 18.80
C LEU A 41 -1.74 20.63 19.44
N SER A 42 -1.50 19.95 20.55
CA SER A 42 -0.20 19.91 21.21
C SER A 42 0.08 18.56 21.86
N GLU A 43 1.35 18.29 22.15
CA GLU A 43 1.76 17.11 22.93
C GLU A 43 1.18 17.10 24.36
N GLY A 44 0.79 18.24 24.89
CA GLY A 44 0.15 18.38 26.21
C GLY A 44 -1.36 18.13 26.20
N THR A 45 -2.01 18.23 25.04
CA THR A 45 -3.45 18.01 24.86
C THR A 45 -3.76 16.99 23.76
N PRO A 46 -3.11 15.79 23.74
CA PRO A 46 -3.28 14.84 22.67
C PRO A 46 -4.65 14.17 22.70
N TRP A 47 -5.12 13.70 21.56
CA TRP A 47 -6.22 12.73 21.48
C TRP A 47 -5.77 11.37 22.01
N GLN A 48 -6.74 10.49 22.31
CA GLN A 48 -6.43 9.18 22.87
C GLN A 48 -6.58 8.04 21.86
N SER A 49 -7.58 8.08 20.98
CA SER A 49 -7.98 6.90 20.26
C SER A 49 -7.89 7.03 18.74
N LEU A 50 -7.68 5.89 18.04
CA LEU A 50 -7.80 5.80 16.59
C LEU A 50 -9.20 6.21 16.11
N SER A 51 -10.24 5.95 16.92
CA SER A 51 -11.61 6.33 16.62
C SER A 51 -11.79 7.86 16.60
N ARG A 52 -11.07 8.58 17.44
CA ARG A 52 -11.09 10.06 17.43
C ARG A 52 -10.43 10.59 16.15
N VAL A 53 -9.26 10.05 15.81
CA VAL A 53 -8.56 10.39 14.56
C VAL A 53 -9.45 10.10 13.33
N SER A 54 -10.09 8.93 13.30
CA SER A 54 -10.95 8.51 12.17
C SER A 54 -12.19 9.40 11.95
N ARG A 55 -12.61 10.17 12.95
CA ARG A 55 -13.74 11.10 12.86
C ARG A 55 -13.33 12.53 12.55
N GLU A 56 -12.04 12.84 12.65
CA GLU A 56 -11.55 14.17 12.32
C GLU A 56 -11.66 14.44 10.84
N ARG A 57 -12.04 15.65 10.50
CA ARG A 57 -11.99 16.15 9.13
C ARG A 57 -10.62 16.77 8.90
N LEU A 58 -9.73 15.96 8.36
CA LEU A 58 -8.39 16.42 7.99
C LEU A 58 -8.45 17.18 6.65
N GLU A 59 -7.68 18.25 6.58
CA GLU A 59 -7.52 19.04 5.37
C GLU A 59 -6.16 18.72 4.70
N PRO A 60 -6.00 19.02 3.39
CA PRO A 60 -4.73 18.82 2.70
C PRO A 60 -3.54 19.46 3.44
N GLY A 61 -2.49 18.68 3.66
CA GLY A 61 -1.29 19.08 4.38
C GLY A 61 -1.30 18.81 5.88
N ASP A 62 -2.42 18.39 6.45
CA ASP A 62 -2.51 18.05 7.86
C ASP A 62 -1.62 16.84 8.20
N THR A 63 -1.09 16.84 9.41
CA THR A 63 -0.26 15.76 9.94
C THR A 63 -0.85 15.22 11.24
N VAL A 64 -1.05 13.90 11.30
CA VAL A 64 -1.41 13.18 12.52
C VAL A 64 -0.18 12.47 13.07
N ARG A 65 0.20 12.76 14.30
CA ARG A 65 1.38 12.20 14.96
C ARG A 65 1.00 11.34 16.15
N PHE A 66 1.42 10.08 16.11
CA PHE A 66 1.24 9.12 17.20
C PHE A 66 2.47 9.09 18.11
N ARG A 67 2.27 9.06 19.43
CA ARG A 67 3.38 9.04 20.38
C ARG A 67 4.15 7.74 20.29
N SER A 68 5.47 7.83 20.18
CA SER A 68 6.38 6.69 20.21
C SER A 68 6.22 5.90 21.51
N GLY A 69 6.23 4.56 21.39
CA GLY A 69 6.07 3.63 22.50
C GLY A 69 4.63 3.28 22.87
N ASP A 70 3.64 4.06 22.41
CA ASP A 70 2.24 3.86 22.75
C ASP A 70 1.58 2.73 21.92
N LEU A 71 0.55 2.10 22.49
CA LEU A 71 -0.30 1.10 21.86
C LEU A 71 -1.70 1.67 21.59
N PHE A 72 -2.11 1.61 20.34
CA PHE A 72 -3.44 2.03 19.90
C PHE A 72 -4.25 0.82 19.41
N GLU A 73 -5.21 0.38 20.19
CA GLU A 73 -6.11 -0.71 19.81
C GLU A 73 -7.28 -0.22 18.93
N GLY A 74 -7.57 -0.98 17.87
CA GLY A 74 -8.68 -0.72 16.98
C GLY A 74 -8.27 -0.47 15.53
N GLN A 75 -9.20 0.09 14.76
CA GLN A 75 -9.00 0.40 13.34
C GLN A 75 -8.83 1.91 13.16
N LEU A 76 -7.81 2.32 12.40
CA LEU A 76 -7.69 3.66 11.85
C LEU A 76 -8.38 3.68 10.48
N VAL A 77 -9.43 4.48 10.35
CA VAL A 77 -10.09 4.75 9.06
C VAL A 77 -9.68 6.13 8.57
N ILE A 78 -9.07 6.21 7.41
CA ILE A 78 -8.66 7.47 6.78
C ILE A 78 -9.71 7.84 5.75
N SER A 79 -10.43 8.93 5.99
CA SER A 79 -11.60 9.35 5.22
C SER A 79 -11.40 10.66 4.45
N ASN A 80 -10.17 11.17 4.42
CA ASN A 80 -9.81 12.43 3.76
C ASN A 80 -8.63 12.23 2.83
N SER A 81 -8.62 12.97 1.74
CA SER A 81 -7.52 13.03 0.77
C SER A 81 -6.74 14.32 0.94
N GLY A 82 -5.42 14.24 0.70
CA GLY A 82 -4.59 15.42 0.50
C GLY A 82 -4.65 15.98 -0.92
N THR A 83 -3.63 16.71 -1.28
CA THR A 83 -3.31 17.08 -2.67
C THR A 83 -1.86 16.69 -2.99
N ALA A 84 -1.47 16.76 -4.25
CA ALA A 84 -0.10 16.42 -4.64
C ALA A 84 0.94 17.35 -3.96
N GLU A 85 0.58 18.61 -3.75
CA GLU A 85 1.42 19.61 -3.10
C GLU A 85 1.33 19.59 -1.57
N ALA A 86 0.24 19.02 -1.03
CA ALA A 86 -0.07 18.98 0.38
C ALA A 86 -0.71 17.63 0.79
N PRO A 87 0.03 16.51 0.78
CA PRO A 87 -0.50 15.22 1.20
C PRO A 87 -0.84 15.23 2.70
N ILE A 88 -1.82 14.44 3.11
CA ILE A 88 -2.09 14.20 4.52
C ILE A 88 -1.11 13.14 5.03
N THR A 89 -0.46 13.44 6.16
CA THR A 89 0.61 12.60 6.72
C THR A 89 0.20 11.96 8.05
N PHE A 90 0.45 10.65 8.17
CA PHE A 90 0.34 9.89 9.41
C PHE A 90 1.72 9.38 9.80
N THR A 91 2.23 9.80 10.96
CA THR A 91 3.58 9.47 11.41
C THR A 91 3.68 9.45 12.93
N ARG A 92 4.87 9.49 13.48
CA ARG A 92 5.09 9.50 14.93
C ARG A 92 5.72 10.79 15.46
N TYR A 93 5.70 10.94 16.77
CA TYR A 93 6.50 11.91 17.50
C TYR A 93 7.13 11.29 18.76
N GLY A 94 8.09 12.00 19.33
CA GLY A 94 8.86 11.53 20.46
C GLY A 94 9.93 10.49 20.09
N ALA A 95 10.81 10.22 21.00
CA ALA A 95 11.88 9.24 20.87
C ALA A 95 11.41 7.84 21.31
N GLY A 96 12.13 6.81 20.87
CA GLY A 96 11.88 5.42 21.28
C GLY A 96 11.23 4.58 20.19
N GLU A 97 10.61 3.48 20.58
CA GLU A 97 9.95 2.52 19.71
C GLU A 97 8.81 3.18 18.92
N LYS A 98 8.60 2.72 17.68
CA LYS A 98 7.47 3.17 16.88
C LYS A 98 6.14 2.84 17.58
N PRO A 99 5.12 3.71 17.52
CA PRO A 99 3.80 3.41 18.05
C PRO A 99 3.18 2.21 17.35
N LEU A 100 2.50 1.35 18.12
CA LEU A 100 1.85 0.15 17.61
C LEU A 100 0.34 0.40 17.41
N LEU A 101 -0.13 0.26 16.18
CA LEU A 101 -1.55 0.19 15.85
C LEU A 101 -1.94 -1.28 15.70
N ASP A 102 -2.94 -1.75 16.47
CA ASP A 102 -3.37 -3.16 16.49
C ASP A 102 -4.89 -3.30 16.43
N ALA A 103 -5.39 -3.82 15.31
CA ALA A 103 -6.79 -4.12 15.13
C ALA A 103 -7.15 -5.60 15.40
N GLY A 104 -6.15 -6.43 15.72
CA GLY A 104 -6.32 -7.88 15.78
C GLY A 104 -7.13 -8.37 16.97
N ASN A 105 -7.12 -7.65 18.08
CA ASN A 105 -7.74 -8.08 19.33
C ASN A 105 -8.46 -6.98 20.12
N PRO A 106 -9.24 -6.10 19.51
CA PRO A 106 -10.03 -5.16 20.25
C PRO A 106 -11.12 -5.86 21.08
N ARG A 107 -11.52 -5.29 22.19
CA ARG A 107 -12.55 -5.86 23.09
C ARG A 107 -13.86 -6.15 22.37
N ARG A 108 -14.16 -5.46 21.28
CA ARG A 108 -15.38 -5.59 20.48
C ARG A 108 -15.23 -6.47 19.21
N GLY A 109 -14.15 -7.26 19.11
CA GLY A 109 -13.82 -8.07 17.96
C GLY A 109 -12.79 -7.45 17.03
N ALA A 110 -12.14 -8.27 16.25
CA ALA A 110 -11.06 -7.86 15.35
C ALA A 110 -11.60 -7.22 14.07
N HIS A 111 -10.97 -6.15 13.61
CA HIS A 111 -11.25 -5.55 12.32
C HIS A 111 -10.51 -6.27 11.18
N VAL A 112 -11.02 -6.15 9.96
CA VAL A 112 -10.41 -6.77 8.79
C VAL A 112 -9.06 -6.13 8.42
N ALA A 113 -8.89 -4.85 8.71
CA ALA A 113 -7.66 -4.10 8.50
C ALA A 113 -7.36 -3.22 9.72
N THR A 114 -6.08 -3.00 10.01
CA THR A 114 -5.67 -2.04 11.04
C THR A 114 -5.76 -0.62 10.52
N VAL A 115 -5.29 -0.38 9.29
CA VAL A 115 -5.50 0.89 8.59
C VAL A 115 -6.37 0.63 7.38
N LEU A 116 -7.51 1.32 7.29
CA LEU A 116 -8.46 1.23 6.19
C LEU A 116 -8.56 2.58 5.47
N ILE A 117 -8.38 2.54 4.16
CA ILE A 117 -8.45 3.69 3.26
C ILE A 117 -9.38 3.30 2.09
N GLU A 118 -10.49 4.00 1.95
CA GLU A 118 -11.44 3.75 0.85
C GLU A 118 -11.67 5.04 0.06
N ASP A 119 -11.35 5.00 -1.24
CA ASP A 119 -11.51 6.11 -2.18
C ASP A 119 -10.81 7.44 -1.78
N GLN A 120 -9.75 7.33 -0.97
CA GLN A 120 -8.92 8.47 -0.56
C GLN A 120 -7.50 8.32 -1.11
N ASP A 121 -6.84 9.43 -1.40
CA ASP A 121 -5.52 9.50 -2.02
C ASP A 121 -4.68 10.68 -1.51
N GLN A 122 -3.46 10.84 -2.05
CA GLN A 122 -2.48 11.83 -1.62
C GLN A 122 -2.16 11.70 -0.13
N LEU A 123 -1.64 10.52 0.23
CA LEU A 123 -1.42 10.11 1.61
C LEU A 123 0.02 9.64 1.85
N VAL A 124 0.59 10.05 2.97
CA VAL A 124 1.87 9.57 3.48
C VAL A 124 1.65 8.84 4.81
N ILE A 125 2.09 7.59 4.92
CA ILE A 125 2.03 6.80 6.16
C ILE A 125 3.43 6.29 6.46
N SER A 126 3.99 6.71 7.60
CA SER A 126 5.39 6.39 7.91
C SER A 126 5.64 6.18 9.39
N GLU A 127 6.75 5.46 9.70
CA GLU A 127 7.27 5.34 11.07
C GLU A 127 6.29 4.73 12.09
N LEU A 128 5.40 3.82 11.66
CA LEU A 128 4.44 3.14 12.52
C LEU A 128 4.72 1.64 12.58
N LYS A 129 4.39 1.01 13.72
CA LYS A 129 4.19 -0.45 13.82
C LYS A 129 2.74 -0.79 13.58
N ILE A 130 2.48 -1.86 12.80
CA ILE A 130 1.13 -2.27 12.44
C ILE A 130 1.01 -3.78 12.66
N ARG A 131 -0.03 -4.18 13.39
CA ARG A 131 -0.35 -5.58 13.64
C ARG A 131 -1.83 -5.84 13.38
N ASN A 132 -2.16 -7.04 12.89
CA ASN A 132 -3.55 -7.49 12.76
C ASN A 132 -3.66 -9.02 12.96
N PHE A 133 -3.33 -9.47 14.17
CA PHE A 133 -3.51 -10.87 14.55
C PHE A 133 -4.94 -11.08 15.03
N ARG A 134 -5.86 -11.39 14.12
CA ARG A 134 -7.28 -11.51 14.41
C ARG A 134 -7.56 -12.78 15.23
N LYS A 135 -7.97 -12.61 16.48
CA LYS A 135 -8.30 -13.70 17.42
C LYS A 135 -9.80 -13.94 17.55
N ARG A 136 -10.62 -12.94 17.20
CA ARG A 136 -12.05 -12.95 17.43
C ARG A 136 -12.78 -12.34 16.26
N ALA A 137 -13.85 -13.00 15.79
CA ALA A 137 -14.71 -12.46 14.75
C ALA A 137 -15.53 -11.27 15.27
N ARG A 138 -15.78 -10.35 14.37
CA ARG A 138 -16.81 -9.33 14.53
C ARG A 138 -17.95 -9.69 13.57
N ASP A 139 -19.18 -9.43 13.96
CA ASP A 139 -20.34 -9.75 13.13
C ASP A 139 -20.22 -9.14 11.73
N GLY A 140 -20.50 -9.94 10.71
CA GLY A 140 -20.46 -9.54 9.31
C GLY A 140 -19.07 -9.44 8.66
N ILE A 141 -17.99 -9.76 9.38
CA ILE A 141 -16.62 -9.75 8.83
C ILE A 141 -16.25 -11.16 8.32
N ASP A 142 -15.71 -11.24 7.10
CA ASP A 142 -15.15 -12.48 6.57
C ASP A 142 -13.94 -12.91 7.43
N ASP A 143 -14.07 -14.04 8.08
CA ASP A 143 -13.02 -14.59 8.95
C ASP A 143 -11.76 -15.04 8.21
N GLY A 144 -11.77 -15.06 6.88
CA GLY A 144 -10.65 -15.43 6.01
C GLY A 144 -9.72 -14.28 5.67
N ASP A 145 -10.09 -13.03 5.96
CA ASP A 145 -9.35 -11.83 5.57
C ASP A 145 -8.59 -11.21 6.74
N ALA A 146 -7.41 -10.66 6.45
CA ALA A 146 -6.65 -9.82 7.38
C ALA A 146 -5.67 -8.93 6.62
N PHE A 147 -5.66 -7.64 6.96
CA PHE A 147 -4.74 -6.68 6.37
C PHE A 147 -4.09 -5.83 7.47
N GLY A 148 -2.80 -5.53 7.29
CA GLY A 148 -2.19 -4.45 8.05
C GLY A 148 -2.73 -3.12 7.55
N ILE A 149 -2.47 -2.79 6.29
CA ILE A 149 -3.00 -1.62 5.58
C ILE A 149 -3.81 -2.10 4.37
N LEU A 150 -5.05 -1.64 4.25
CA LEU A 150 -5.93 -1.91 3.12
C LEU A 150 -6.34 -0.60 2.46
N ILE A 151 -5.95 -0.45 1.19
CA ILE A 151 -6.28 0.70 0.35
C ILE A 151 -7.17 0.20 -0.78
N ARG A 152 -8.40 0.71 -0.84
CA ARG A 152 -9.40 0.34 -1.85
C ARG A 152 -9.73 1.51 -2.75
N ASN A 153 -9.69 1.25 -4.04
CA ASN A 153 -10.34 2.05 -5.05
C ASN A 153 -11.62 1.33 -5.48
N SER A 154 -12.77 1.91 -5.19
CA SER A 154 -14.07 1.28 -5.48
C SER A 154 -14.46 1.32 -6.96
N GLY A 155 -13.63 1.89 -7.84
CA GLY A 155 -13.90 2.01 -9.27
C GLY A 155 -14.70 3.26 -9.66
N ARG A 156 -14.77 4.27 -8.78
CA ARG A 156 -15.49 5.52 -9.06
C ARG A 156 -14.64 6.58 -9.72
N ARG A 157 -13.37 6.66 -9.33
CA ARG A 157 -12.40 7.62 -9.87
C ARG A 157 -10.99 7.03 -9.85
N ALA A 158 -10.10 7.62 -10.63
CA ALA A 158 -8.67 7.37 -10.47
C ALA A 158 -8.19 7.93 -9.12
N LEU A 159 -7.29 7.20 -8.45
CA LEU A 159 -6.63 7.60 -7.21
C LEU A 159 -5.12 7.67 -7.44
N THR A 160 -4.43 8.54 -6.71
CA THR A 160 -3.00 8.75 -6.95
C THR A 160 -2.26 9.25 -5.71
N GLY A 161 -0.95 8.99 -5.64
CA GLY A 161 -0.09 9.62 -4.63
C GLY A 161 -0.14 8.93 -3.27
N TYR A 162 0.57 7.82 -3.15
CA TYR A 162 0.73 7.10 -1.89
C TYR A 162 2.20 6.89 -1.58
N GLU A 163 2.61 7.25 -0.39
CA GLU A 163 3.90 6.88 0.17
C GLU A 163 3.72 6.10 1.47
N LEU A 164 4.24 4.87 1.48
CA LEU A 164 4.23 3.99 2.65
C LEU A 164 5.69 3.65 2.98
N SER A 165 6.23 4.23 4.05
CA SER A 165 7.65 4.14 4.30
C SER A 165 8.02 3.90 5.76
N ARG A 166 9.13 3.19 5.99
CA ARG A 166 9.68 2.91 7.31
C ARG A 166 8.67 2.34 8.31
N LEU A 167 7.74 1.54 7.79
CA LEU A 167 6.76 0.81 8.59
C LEU A 167 7.35 -0.51 9.08
N GLU A 168 6.88 -0.97 10.24
CA GLU A 168 7.08 -2.32 10.74
C GLU A 168 5.73 -3.02 10.79
N ILE A 169 5.47 -3.95 9.86
CA ILE A 169 4.20 -4.67 9.78
C ILE A 169 4.46 -6.11 10.20
N ASP A 170 3.77 -6.56 11.23
CA ASP A 170 4.04 -7.86 11.83
C ASP A 170 2.76 -8.56 12.28
N GLU A 171 2.73 -9.88 12.21
CA GLU A 171 1.63 -10.73 12.66
C GLU A 171 0.26 -10.34 12.04
N VAL A 172 0.17 -10.40 10.71
CA VAL A 172 -1.10 -10.20 10.00
C VAL A 172 -1.74 -11.55 9.68
N TYR A 173 -2.76 -11.95 10.46
CA TYR A 173 -3.40 -13.26 10.35
C TYR A 173 -4.92 -13.19 10.45
N PRO A 174 -5.66 -13.95 9.61
CA PRO A 174 -7.11 -14.09 9.72
C PRO A 174 -7.50 -15.03 10.87
N ILE A 175 -8.76 -15.03 11.25
CA ILE A 175 -9.30 -15.95 12.25
C ILE A 175 -9.32 -17.39 11.70
N LYS A 176 -9.85 -17.59 10.50
CA LYS A 176 -9.89 -18.91 9.84
C LYS A 176 -8.69 -19.13 8.94
N ARG A 177 -7.64 -19.70 9.50
CA ARG A 177 -6.36 -19.91 8.81
C ARG A 177 -6.38 -21.03 7.76
N ARG A 178 -7.29 -21.98 7.83
CA ARG A 178 -7.35 -23.15 6.94
C ARG A 178 -7.81 -22.87 5.51
N ARG A 179 -8.33 -21.66 5.22
CA ARG A 179 -8.87 -21.30 3.90
C ARG A 179 -8.01 -20.33 3.10
N MET A 180 -6.79 -20.06 3.55
CA MET A 180 -5.91 -19.07 2.90
C MET A 180 -5.47 -19.45 1.48
N PHE A 181 -5.62 -20.71 1.08
CA PHE A 181 -5.13 -21.22 -0.19
C PHE A 181 -5.86 -20.67 -1.42
N ASN A 182 -7.17 -20.45 -1.37
CA ASN A 182 -7.98 -20.10 -2.55
C ASN A 182 -8.52 -18.68 -2.58
N ARG A 183 -8.45 -17.91 -1.51
CA ARG A 183 -9.08 -16.59 -1.41
C ARG A 183 -8.13 -15.46 -1.03
N ASN A 184 -6.91 -15.53 -1.32
CA ASN A 184 -5.85 -14.50 -1.43
C ASN A 184 -6.05 -13.16 -0.70
N THR A 185 -6.55 -13.15 0.49
CA THR A 185 -7.04 -11.94 1.13
C THR A 185 -6.29 -11.59 2.42
N VAL A 186 -5.04 -12.06 2.56
CA VAL A 186 -4.17 -11.69 3.68
C VAL A 186 -2.93 -10.99 3.15
N SER A 187 -2.68 -9.78 3.63
CA SER A 187 -1.50 -9.01 3.24
C SER A 187 -1.05 -8.04 4.32
N GLY A 188 0.24 -7.80 4.45
CA GLY A 188 0.77 -6.68 5.23
C GLY A 188 0.24 -5.35 4.67
N ILE A 189 0.48 -5.10 3.38
CA ILE A 189 -0.03 -3.95 2.61
C ILE A 189 -0.85 -4.47 1.43
N ARG A 190 -2.04 -3.92 1.22
CA ARG A 190 -2.93 -4.28 0.12
C ARG A 190 -3.47 -3.05 -0.57
N PHE A 191 -3.21 -2.94 -1.87
CA PHE A 191 -3.97 -2.10 -2.79
C PHE A 191 -4.95 -2.96 -3.58
N GLU A 192 -6.19 -2.55 -3.65
CA GLU A 192 -7.23 -3.26 -4.37
C GLU A 192 -8.06 -2.27 -5.19
N THR A 193 -7.85 -2.28 -6.50
CA THR A 193 -8.60 -1.47 -7.45
C THR A 193 -9.71 -2.31 -8.06
N SER A 194 -10.95 -1.88 -7.86
CA SER A 194 -12.14 -2.48 -8.49
C SER A 194 -12.27 -2.02 -9.94
N PRO A 195 -12.90 -2.83 -10.82
CA PRO A 195 -13.20 -2.40 -12.17
C PRO A 195 -14.01 -1.10 -12.20
N ALA A 196 -13.80 -0.29 -13.22
CA ALA A 196 -14.62 0.89 -13.45
C ALA A 196 -16.12 0.52 -13.46
N GLN A 197 -16.92 1.29 -12.72
CA GLN A 197 -18.37 1.07 -12.66
C GLN A 197 -19.09 1.52 -13.94
N THR A 198 -18.39 2.26 -14.80
CA THR A 198 -18.92 2.70 -16.10
C THR A 198 -17.84 2.53 -17.18
N VAL A 199 -18.23 2.06 -18.36
CA VAL A 199 -17.35 1.79 -19.52
C VAL A 199 -16.59 3.04 -20.03
N LYS A 200 -16.88 4.23 -19.53
CA LYS A 200 -16.40 5.50 -20.10
C LYS A 200 -15.11 6.08 -19.48
N ARG A 201 -14.60 5.51 -18.39
CA ARG A 201 -13.38 6.01 -17.74
C ARG A 201 -12.52 4.86 -17.27
N ALA A 202 -11.25 4.91 -17.62
CA ALA A 202 -10.23 4.12 -16.94
C ALA A 202 -10.21 4.50 -15.45
N VAL A 203 -10.22 3.51 -14.58
CA VAL A 203 -10.11 3.69 -13.15
C VAL A 203 -8.90 2.92 -12.69
N ASN A 204 -7.92 3.62 -12.16
CA ASN A 204 -6.70 3.03 -11.66
C ASN A 204 -6.27 3.67 -10.35
N THR A 205 -5.29 3.05 -9.72
CA THR A 205 -4.53 3.64 -8.62
C THR A 205 -3.09 3.81 -9.10
N SER A 206 -2.52 4.99 -8.90
CA SER A 206 -1.20 5.32 -9.46
C SER A 206 -0.29 6.04 -8.48
N ASN A 207 1.01 6.16 -8.87
CA ASN A 207 2.02 6.80 -8.04
C ASN A 207 2.07 6.20 -6.63
N ILE A 208 2.30 4.90 -6.58
CA ILE A 208 2.40 4.12 -5.34
C ILE A 208 3.89 3.93 -5.03
N TYR A 209 4.35 4.49 -3.92
CA TYR A 209 5.71 4.35 -3.46
C TYR A 209 5.75 3.65 -2.09
N ILE A 210 6.34 2.45 -2.05
CA ILE A 210 6.44 1.61 -0.85
C ILE A 210 7.91 1.33 -0.61
N HIS A 211 8.50 1.89 0.45
CA HIS A 211 9.94 1.78 0.63
C HIS A 211 10.38 1.70 2.10
N GLU A 212 11.53 1.08 2.31
CA GLU A 212 12.17 0.97 3.63
C GLU A 212 11.28 0.36 4.72
N ASN A 213 10.37 -0.52 4.32
CA ASN A 213 9.47 -1.20 5.25
C ASN A 213 10.03 -2.56 5.65
N VAL A 214 9.68 -2.99 6.86
CA VAL A 214 9.93 -4.34 7.36
C VAL A 214 8.60 -5.03 7.55
N ILE A 215 8.36 -6.10 6.80
CA ILE A 215 7.10 -6.85 6.83
C ILE A 215 7.40 -8.30 7.20
N ARG A 216 6.86 -8.74 8.34
CA ARG A 216 7.10 -10.08 8.88
C ARG A 216 5.81 -10.81 9.18
N ARG A 217 5.85 -12.13 9.16
CA ARG A 217 4.79 -12.99 9.69
C ARG A 217 3.39 -12.59 9.23
N SER A 218 3.22 -12.35 7.93
CA SER A 218 1.91 -12.24 7.31
C SER A 218 1.43 -13.60 6.82
N GLY A 219 0.15 -13.88 6.96
CA GLY A 219 -0.45 -15.16 6.56
C GLY A 219 -0.31 -15.49 5.09
N ARG A 220 -0.09 -14.50 4.21
CA ARG A 220 0.18 -14.74 2.80
C ARG A 220 1.13 -13.71 2.21
N PHE A 221 0.66 -12.55 1.76
CA PHE A 221 1.49 -11.56 1.08
C PHE A 221 2.09 -10.56 2.04
N GLY A 222 3.30 -10.07 1.74
CA GLY A 222 3.82 -8.85 2.33
C GLY A 222 3.11 -7.64 1.72
N ILE A 223 3.30 -7.44 0.42
CA ILE A 223 2.75 -6.31 -0.36
C ILE A 223 1.97 -6.89 -1.54
N ALA A 224 0.72 -6.49 -1.72
CA ALA A 224 -0.08 -6.93 -2.85
C ALA A 224 -0.77 -5.75 -3.52
N ILE A 225 -0.39 -5.48 -4.76
CA ILE A 225 -1.06 -4.53 -5.64
C ILE A 225 -1.94 -5.34 -6.59
N ARG A 226 -3.25 -5.09 -6.56
CA ARG A 226 -4.19 -5.87 -7.35
C ARG A 226 -5.23 -4.99 -8.01
N HIS A 227 -5.08 -4.84 -9.30
CA HIS A 227 -6.13 -4.32 -10.16
C HIS A 227 -7.03 -5.47 -10.62
N ARG A 228 -8.33 -5.40 -10.35
CA ARG A 228 -9.28 -6.38 -10.86
C ARG A 228 -9.68 -5.97 -12.28
N PRO A 229 -9.46 -6.85 -13.29
CA PRO A 229 -9.91 -6.55 -14.65
C PRO A 229 -11.43 -6.40 -14.66
N SER A 230 -11.93 -5.48 -15.46
CA SER A 230 -13.36 -5.35 -15.69
C SER A 230 -13.86 -6.53 -16.51
N ASP A 231 -14.61 -7.45 -15.89
CA ASP A 231 -15.42 -8.43 -16.60
C ASP A 231 -16.77 -7.81 -17.07
N VAL A 232 -16.88 -6.49 -17.07
CA VAL A 232 -18.09 -5.79 -17.49
C VAL A 232 -18.29 -6.00 -18.97
N GLY A 233 -19.25 -6.86 -19.29
CA GLY A 233 -19.73 -7.03 -20.64
C GLY A 233 -19.15 -8.17 -21.47
N GLY A 234 -18.39 -9.11 -20.90
CA GLY A 234 -17.93 -10.30 -21.62
C GLY A 234 -17.02 -10.02 -22.81
N VAL A 235 -16.54 -8.81 -22.99
CA VAL A 235 -15.63 -8.41 -24.06
C VAL A 235 -14.20 -8.72 -23.61
N ARG A 236 -13.73 -9.91 -23.94
CA ARG A 236 -12.30 -10.21 -23.95
C ARG A 236 -11.63 -9.21 -24.90
N GLY A 237 -10.93 -8.21 -24.35
CA GLY A 237 -10.14 -7.29 -25.16
C GLY A 237 -10.36 -5.80 -24.94
N THR A 238 -11.17 -5.37 -23.97
CA THR A 238 -11.08 -4.00 -23.48
C THR A 238 -9.66 -3.74 -22.99
N PRO A 239 -9.07 -2.55 -23.25
CA PRO A 239 -7.78 -2.20 -22.68
C PRO A 239 -7.89 -2.43 -21.17
N LEU A 240 -7.07 -3.33 -20.66
CA LEU A 240 -6.99 -3.55 -19.21
C LEU A 240 -6.55 -2.22 -18.60
N ASP A 241 -7.36 -1.66 -17.74
CA ASP A 241 -6.88 -0.61 -16.85
C ASP A 241 -5.85 -1.24 -15.94
N PHE A 242 -4.76 -0.54 -15.71
CA PHE A 242 -3.66 -0.97 -14.86
C PHE A 242 -3.52 0.01 -13.72
N ASP A 243 -3.15 -0.48 -12.55
CA ASP A 243 -2.53 0.40 -11.57
C ASP A 243 -1.15 0.81 -12.10
N GLU A 244 -0.78 2.08 -11.99
CA GLU A 244 0.36 2.62 -12.72
C GLU A 244 1.42 3.23 -11.81
N ASN A 245 2.68 3.22 -12.27
CA ASN A 245 3.82 3.82 -11.57
C ASN A 245 3.94 3.33 -10.13
N VAL A 246 4.21 2.03 -9.98
CA VAL A 246 4.38 1.36 -8.69
C VAL A 246 5.86 1.16 -8.41
N ARG A 247 6.35 1.73 -7.32
CA ARG A 247 7.76 1.60 -6.88
C ARG A 247 7.81 0.90 -5.52
N ILE A 248 8.48 -0.25 -5.47
CA ILE A 248 8.68 -1.04 -4.25
C ILE A 248 10.18 -1.18 -4.07
N ILE A 249 10.75 -0.43 -3.11
CA ILE A 249 12.20 -0.23 -3.02
C ILE A 249 12.69 -0.42 -1.58
N ASN A 250 13.80 -1.13 -1.40
CA ASN A 250 14.46 -1.30 -0.09
C ASN A 250 13.54 -1.87 1.01
N ASN A 251 12.63 -2.78 0.68
CA ASN A 251 11.81 -3.43 1.70
C ASN A 251 12.41 -4.78 2.12
N LEU A 252 12.23 -5.13 3.38
CA LEU A 252 12.50 -6.46 3.91
C LEU A 252 11.18 -7.18 4.15
N CYS A 253 11.01 -8.34 3.52
CA CYS A 253 9.95 -9.29 3.87
C CYS A 253 10.56 -10.54 4.48
N GLU A 254 9.96 -11.04 5.57
CA GLU A 254 10.48 -12.21 6.27
C GLU A 254 9.37 -13.11 6.82
N ASP A 255 9.52 -14.42 6.68
CA ASP A 255 8.62 -15.44 7.22
C ASP A 255 7.15 -15.25 6.81
N LEU A 256 6.91 -15.02 5.54
CA LEU A 256 5.56 -14.87 5.01
C LEU A 256 4.96 -16.24 4.63
N GLY A 257 3.65 -16.36 4.74
CA GLY A 257 2.93 -17.57 4.33
C GLY A 257 2.84 -17.76 2.81
N GLY A 258 3.09 -16.74 2.03
CA GLY A 258 3.12 -16.72 0.57
C GLY A 258 4.21 -15.80 0.04
N SER A 259 3.99 -15.20 -1.13
CA SER A 259 4.95 -14.30 -1.75
C SER A 259 5.09 -12.97 -1.01
N CYS A 260 6.29 -12.39 -1.02
CA CYS A 260 6.45 -11.05 -0.46
C CYS A 260 5.68 -10.03 -1.30
N VAL A 261 5.92 -9.98 -2.61
CA VAL A 261 5.29 -9.02 -3.50
C VAL A 261 4.38 -9.73 -4.50
N LEU A 262 3.17 -9.20 -4.68
CA LEU A 262 2.29 -9.52 -5.80
C LEU A 262 2.01 -8.24 -6.59
N LEU A 263 2.37 -8.23 -7.88
CA LEU A 263 1.92 -7.23 -8.85
C LEU A 263 0.93 -7.91 -9.82
N ASN A 264 -0.34 -7.55 -9.72
CA ASN A 264 -1.39 -8.08 -10.58
C ASN A 264 -2.14 -6.93 -11.26
N GLY A 265 -1.96 -6.78 -12.57
CA GLY A 265 -2.53 -5.68 -13.33
C GLY A 265 -1.81 -4.35 -13.07
N VAL A 266 -0.49 -4.35 -13.07
CA VAL A 266 0.36 -3.16 -12.90
C VAL A 266 1.05 -2.81 -14.21
N LYS A 267 1.17 -1.53 -14.52
CA LYS A 267 1.97 -0.99 -15.62
C LYS A 267 2.98 0.03 -15.10
N GLY A 268 4.24 -0.12 -15.52
CA GLY A 268 5.32 0.73 -15.03
C GLY A 268 5.66 0.43 -13.58
N GLY A 269 6.07 -0.82 -13.28
CA GLY A 269 6.48 -1.28 -11.96
C GLY A 269 7.99 -1.32 -11.81
N LEU A 270 8.53 -0.79 -10.71
CA LEU A 270 9.93 -0.94 -10.30
C LEU A 270 10.00 -1.69 -8.97
N LEU A 271 10.66 -2.85 -9.00
CA LEU A 271 10.97 -3.66 -7.84
C LEU A 271 12.47 -3.69 -7.66
N GLU A 272 13.00 -2.94 -6.69
CA GLU A 272 14.44 -2.69 -6.59
C GLU A 272 14.96 -2.81 -5.16
N SER A 273 16.11 -3.47 -5.01
CA SER A 273 16.85 -3.56 -3.74
C SER A 273 16.02 -4.13 -2.56
N ASN A 274 15.03 -4.96 -2.84
CA ASN A 274 14.24 -5.62 -1.79
C ASN A 274 14.90 -6.92 -1.37
N THR A 275 14.67 -7.31 -0.11
CA THR A 275 15.09 -8.60 0.43
C THR A 275 13.87 -9.43 0.81
N PHE A 276 13.77 -10.62 0.21
CA PHE A 276 12.70 -11.59 0.44
C PHE A 276 13.29 -12.82 1.14
N LEU A 277 13.05 -12.93 2.44
CA LEU A 277 13.54 -14.04 3.25
C LEU A 277 12.40 -15.01 3.58
N ARG A 278 12.57 -16.28 3.23
CA ARG A 278 11.65 -17.36 3.59
C ARG A 278 10.20 -17.07 3.21
N SER A 279 9.97 -16.60 1.99
CA SER A 279 8.63 -16.54 1.39
C SER A 279 8.03 -17.96 1.34
N GLY A 280 6.75 -18.13 1.65
CA GLY A 280 6.10 -19.42 1.77
C GLY A 280 6.52 -20.19 3.02
N SER A 281 7.02 -19.52 4.06
CA SER A 281 7.52 -20.11 5.28
C SER A 281 6.47 -21.02 5.96
N ARG A 282 6.88 -22.25 6.29
CA ARG A 282 6.07 -23.24 7.00
C ARG A 282 6.20 -23.13 8.52
N THR A 283 7.16 -22.35 9.00
CA THR A 283 7.41 -22.15 10.44
C THR A 283 6.48 -21.13 11.08
N ASN A 284 5.86 -20.34 10.26
CA ASN A 284 4.86 -19.37 10.63
C ASN A 284 3.53 -20.07 10.97
N GLN A 285 2.65 -19.44 11.75
CA GLN A 285 1.32 -19.99 12.09
C GLN A 285 0.42 -20.21 10.85
N ASN A 286 1.04 -20.34 9.69
CA ASN A 286 0.38 -20.55 8.42
C ASN A 286 0.13 -22.02 8.17
N VAL A 287 -1.07 -22.31 7.81
CA VAL A 287 -1.37 -23.53 7.08
C VAL A 287 -0.77 -23.39 5.69
N SER A 288 0.09 -24.31 5.30
CA SER A 288 0.89 -24.31 4.10
C SER A 288 0.23 -23.62 2.90
N VAL A 289 0.70 -22.43 2.58
CA VAL A 289 0.49 -21.87 1.27
C VAL A 289 1.49 -22.56 0.35
N THR A 290 1.02 -23.16 -0.73
CA THR A 290 1.89 -23.96 -1.62
C THR A 290 2.69 -23.08 -2.59
N ARG A 291 2.59 -21.74 -2.51
CA ARG A 291 3.13 -20.77 -3.45
C ARG A 291 3.81 -19.64 -2.69
N GLY A 292 5.10 -19.65 -2.65
CA GLY A 292 5.88 -18.75 -1.81
C GLY A 292 7.05 -18.07 -2.52
N SER A 293 6.88 -17.63 -3.77
CA SER A 293 7.93 -16.88 -4.47
C SER A 293 8.27 -15.56 -3.77
N GLY A 294 9.49 -15.07 -3.92
CA GLY A 294 9.85 -13.74 -3.43
C GLY A 294 8.96 -12.66 -4.00
N ALA A 295 8.83 -12.59 -5.34
CA ALA A 295 7.86 -11.73 -6.00
C ALA A 295 7.12 -12.48 -7.10
N TRP A 296 5.90 -12.03 -7.39
CA TRP A 296 5.00 -12.64 -8.36
C TRP A 296 4.35 -11.56 -9.23
N PHE A 297 4.53 -11.68 -10.57
CA PHE A 297 3.97 -10.77 -11.57
C PHE A 297 2.91 -11.50 -12.38
N PHE A 298 1.72 -10.93 -12.47
CA PHE A 298 0.59 -11.49 -13.18
C PHE A 298 -0.16 -10.41 -13.97
N ARG A 299 -0.35 -10.60 -15.26
CA ARG A 299 -1.03 -9.65 -16.16
C ARG A 299 -0.50 -8.22 -16.02
N SER A 300 0.81 -8.07 -15.86
CA SER A 300 1.47 -6.79 -15.65
C SER A 300 2.33 -6.39 -16.86
N ARG A 301 2.68 -5.13 -17.01
CA ARG A 301 3.43 -4.60 -18.13
C ARG A 301 4.51 -3.64 -17.68
N ASP A 302 5.59 -3.60 -18.46
CA ASP A 302 6.67 -2.64 -18.26
C ASP A 302 7.23 -2.70 -16.83
N ILE A 303 7.59 -3.92 -16.37
CA ILE A 303 8.08 -4.20 -15.03
C ILE A 303 9.60 -4.32 -15.07
N VAL A 304 10.28 -3.66 -14.15
CA VAL A 304 11.71 -3.84 -13.89
C VAL A 304 11.88 -4.42 -12.48
N ALA A 305 12.54 -5.59 -12.40
CA ALA A 305 12.89 -6.23 -11.14
C ALA A 305 14.41 -6.38 -11.08
N GLN A 306 15.07 -5.59 -10.23
CA GLN A 306 16.53 -5.55 -10.19
C GLN A 306 17.09 -5.38 -8.78
N PHE A 307 18.29 -5.90 -8.57
CA PHE A 307 19.04 -5.82 -7.32
C PHE A 307 18.29 -6.39 -6.10
N ASN A 308 17.31 -7.26 -6.31
CA ASN A 308 16.59 -7.92 -5.22
C ASN A 308 17.34 -9.19 -4.78
N ALA A 309 17.18 -9.56 -3.52
CA ALA A 309 17.63 -10.84 -2.98
C ALA A 309 16.41 -11.67 -2.58
N ALA A 310 16.28 -12.91 -3.11
CA ALA A 310 15.26 -13.86 -2.71
C ALA A 310 15.92 -15.14 -2.17
N ILE A 311 15.73 -15.39 -0.89
CA ILE A 311 16.45 -16.41 -0.13
C ILE A 311 15.45 -17.29 0.61
N GLY A 312 15.51 -18.59 0.35
CA GLY A 312 14.76 -19.58 1.11
C GLY A 312 13.27 -19.61 0.81
N SER A 313 12.85 -19.29 -0.41
CA SER A 313 11.45 -19.44 -0.84
C SER A 313 11.00 -20.90 -0.78
N ARG A 314 9.81 -21.18 -0.26
CA ARG A 314 9.28 -22.52 -0.04
C ARG A 314 7.86 -22.68 -0.58
N GLY A 315 7.53 -23.91 -1.00
CA GLY A 315 6.20 -24.29 -1.49
C GLY A 315 6.29 -25.44 -2.48
N HIS A 316 5.22 -26.19 -2.69
CA HIS A 316 5.20 -27.27 -3.68
C HIS A 316 5.06 -26.76 -5.13
N ASN A 317 4.56 -25.53 -5.28
CA ASN A 317 4.37 -24.87 -6.57
C ASN A 317 4.75 -23.41 -6.39
N ASP A 318 5.28 -22.77 -7.44
CA ASP A 318 5.58 -21.35 -7.49
C ASP A 318 6.38 -20.87 -6.25
N SER A 319 7.48 -21.52 -5.94
CA SER A 319 8.38 -21.19 -4.80
C SER A 319 9.73 -20.66 -5.27
N SER A 320 9.69 -19.87 -6.31
CA SER A 320 10.86 -19.30 -6.98
C SER A 320 11.31 -17.98 -6.34
N GLY A 321 12.50 -17.52 -6.68
CA GLY A 321 12.95 -16.19 -6.32
C GLY A 321 12.02 -15.12 -6.88
N LEU A 322 11.88 -15.08 -8.22
CA LEU A 322 10.89 -14.27 -8.93
C LEU A 322 10.04 -15.15 -9.83
N HIS A 323 8.74 -14.89 -9.87
CA HIS A 323 7.78 -15.64 -10.67
C HIS A 323 7.06 -14.71 -11.67
N VAL A 324 7.38 -14.86 -12.96
CA VAL A 324 6.71 -14.20 -14.08
C VAL A 324 5.61 -15.12 -14.56
N ASP A 325 4.41 -14.97 -14.03
CA ASP A 325 3.23 -15.78 -14.34
C ASP A 325 2.64 -15.38 -15.70
N PHE A 326 1.40 -15.72 -16.00
CA PHE A 326 0.78 -15.50 -17.32
C PHE A 326 0.43 -14.03 -17.60
N GLY A 327 0.50 -13.67 -18.88
CA GLY A 327 -0.06 -12.45 -19.45
C GLY A 327 0.73 -11.18 -19.15
N ASN A 328 2.00 -11.31 -18.80
CA ASN A 328 2.89 -10.16 -18.65
C ASN A 328 3.47 -9.73 -20.01
N LYS A 329 3.87 -8.48 -20.08
CA LYS A 329 4.55 -7.90 -21.24
C LYS A 329 5.66 -6.95 -20.81
N ASN A 330 6.83 -7.00 -21.50
CA ASN A 330 7.99 -6.17 -21.23
C ASN A 330 8.42 -6.28 -19.76
N VAL A 331 8.86 -7.42 -19.30
CA VAL A 331 9.40 -7.62 -17.96
C VAL A 331 10.90 -7.83 -18.04
N LEU A 332 11.65 -6.95 -17.38
CA LEU A 332 13.10 -7.04 -17.25
C LEU A 332 13.46 -7.55 -15.84
N VAL A 333 14.15 -8.68 -15.78
CA VAL A 333 14.66 -9.29 -14.54
C VAL A 333 16.17 -9.30 -14.63
N GLN A 334 16.85 -8.45 -13.86
CA GLN A 334 18.31 -8.33 -13.94
C GLN A 334 18.95 -8.10 -12.57
N PHE A 335 20.21 -8.52 -12.42
CA PHE A 335 21.04 -8.26 -11.24
C PHE A 335 20.41 -8.67 -9.90
N ASN A 336 19.59 -9.72 -9.89
CA ASN A 336 19.00 -10.26 -8.68
C ASN A 336 19.82 -11.39 -8.11
N PHE A 337 19.77 -11.58 -6.81
CA PHE A 337 20.43 -12.67 -6.10
C PHE A 337 19.40 -13.70 -5.62
N PHE A 338 19.63 -14.97 -5.98
CA PHE A 338 18.75 -16.07 -5.61
C PHE A 338 19.55 -17.14 -4.88
N TYR A 339 19.08 -17.56 -3.71
CA TYR A 339 19.75 -18.59 -2.93
C TYR A 339 18.74 -19.48 -2.20
N ASP A 340 18.95 -20.78 -2.24
CA ASP A 340 18.19 -21.78 -1.49
C ASP A 340 16.66 -21.69 -1.68
N ASN A 341 16.19 -21.35 -2.86
CA ASN A 341 14.77 -21.39 -3.20
C ASN A 341 14.37 -22.82 -3.63
N GLU A 342 13.22 -23.32 -3.14
CA GLU A 342 12.75 -24.69 -3.44
C GLU A 342 12.38 -24.86 -4.93
N GLY A 343 11.93 -23.78 -5.59
CA GLY A 343 11.70 -23.71 -7.04
C GLY A 343 12.93 -23.16 -7.78
N TYR A 344 12.70 -22.21 -8.66
CA TYR A 344 13.73 -21.62 -9.52
C TYR A 344 14.25 -20.29 -8.97
N GLY A 345 15.38 -19.79 -9.49
CA GLY A 345 15.78 -18.40 -9.30
C GLY A 345 14.74 -17.48 -9.92
N THR A 346 14.51 -17.63 -11.24
CA THR A 346 13.41 -16.98 -11.97
C THR A 346 12.58 -18.05 -12.67
N GLU A 347 11.28 -18.02 -12.46
CA GLU A 347 10.30 -18.88 -13.14
C GLU A 347 9.50 -18.05 -14.12
N ILE A 348 9.43 -18.47 -15.39
CA ILE A 348 8.70 -17.78 -16.44
C ILE A 348 7.70 -18.76 -17.04
N LEU A 349 6.41 -18.49 -16.88
CA LEU A 349 5.35 -19.29 -17.48
C LEU A 349 5.03 -18.84 -18.90
N GLY A 350 4.23 -19.65 -19.62
CA GLY A 350 3.84 -19.35 -20.99
C GLY A 350 2.90 -18.13 -21.11
N LYS A 351 2.60 -17.72 -22.37
CA LYS A 351 1.70 -16.60 -22.70
C LYS A 351 2.17 -15.22 -22.20
N ASN A 352 3.46 -15.05 -22.09
CA ASN A 352 4.10 -13.76 -21.85
C ASN A 352 4.68 -13.20 -23.16
N ASP A 353 4.94 -11.90 -23.22
CA ASP A 353 5.52 -11.21 -24.35
C ASP A 353 6.71 -10.36 -23.89
N ASN A 354 7.87 -10.55 -24.53
CA ASN A 354 9.11 -9.81 -24.25
C ASN A 354 9.54 -9.84 -22.77
N ILE A 355 10.03 -10.99 -22.32
CA ILE A 355 10.61 -11.18 -20.98
C ILE A 355 12.13 -11.28 -21.16
N ILE A 356 12.87 -10.46 -20.45
CA ILE A 356 14.33 -10.32 -20.53
C ILE A 356 14.97 -10.58 -19.18
#